data_985bd435124c41fd2496ab5a98d7aa61
#
_entry.id   985bd435124c41fd2496ab5a98d7aa61
#
_cell.length_a   1.000
_cell.length_b   1.000
_cell.length_c   1.000
_cell.angle_alpha   90.00
_cell.angle_beta   90.00
_cell.angle_gamma   90.00
#
_symmetry.space_group_name_H-M   'P 1'
#
loop_
_entity.id
_entity.type
_entity.pdbx_description
1 polymer ?
#
loop_
_entity_poly.entity_id
_entity_poly.type
_entity_poly.pdbx_seq_one_letter_code
_entity_poly.pdbx_strand_id
1 'polypeptide(L)'
;MSMNISRRNFVKYAGLMGGVAGAGALAGCSGSSSDSSSSASGSSSTGSDSKIKIGVSIWSSTDALGKLSVDIIKKAADILGVEVTTVDQGHVSEQVTASVETLCAAGCNGIVICNSADSEMTSAINTCNDNGVYLAQFYRMISKDASPDVYSLAEASQYFVGSVHEDEVGNGEKLIELLTADNADAYSGLTKGARNIKLEAWTVGDATFQLRWKGYQNGVDTWNAANPNDKATLSDPVYANTSSSEGANVTQQFYNTDPTMDALIVAGGGGDPLVGSVGQLANMGLTGTIRVASTDFLDDLKDQLASGGMYCESGGHFCDPLYSFLLVYEACKGNSDFMPSAGSYGKEILFPYVFVSSVAEYEDYEKYFVDEAPYTDDEIKKLSEMSFDDLDKAATALSIEDVKKRHA
;
A
#
# COMPACT_ATOMS: atom_id res chain seq x y z
N MET A 1 26.00 17.95 7.98
CA MET A 1 25.65 18.67 9.22
C MET A 1 24.40 18.03 9.77
N SER A 2 24.55 17.11 10.68
CA SER A 2 23.44 16.34 11.27
C SER A 2 22.74 17.21 12.31
N MET A 3 21.45 17.49 12.11
CA MET A 3 20.62 18.16 13.13
C MET A 3 20.00 17.11 14.05
N ASN A 4 20.61 16.92 15.21
CA ASN A 4 20.04 16.19 16.33
C ASN A 4 18.85 16.96 16.91
N ILE A 5 17.63 16.54 16.65
CA ILE A 5 16.44 17.09 17.32
C ILE A 5 16.18 16.28 18.58
N SER A 6 16.58 16.84 19.72
CA SER A 6 16.35 16.26 21.04
C SER A 6 14.87 16.27 21.41
N ARG A 7 14.37 15.15 22.00
CA ARG A 7 13.00 14.95 22.52
C ARG A 7 12.49 16.02 23.50
N ARG A 8 13.31 16.95 23.93
CA ARG A 8 12.95 18.06 24.83
C ARG A 8 12.29 19.25 24.15
N ASN A 9 12.33 19.37 22.82
CA ASN A 9 11.74 20.52 22.10
C ASN A 9 10.31 20.28 21.60
N PHE A 10 9.78 19.06 21.69
CA PHE A 10 8.44 18.75 21.25
C PHE A 10 7.33 19.27 22.20
N VAL A 11 7.66 19.50 23.47
CA VAL A 11 6.67 19.91 24.50
C VAL A 11 6.42 21.44 24.51
N LYS A 12 7.15 22.25 23.77
CA LYS A 12 7.04 23.71 23.81
C LYS A 12 6.11 24.35 22.77
N TYR A 13 5.55 23.58 21.83
CA TYR A 13 4.65 24.11 20.79
C TYR A 13 3.17 23.73 20.93
N ALA A 14 2.79 22.99 21.97
CA ALA A 14 1.40 22.57 22.21
C ALA A 14 0.59 23.53 23.12
N GLY A 15 1.06 24.75 23.32
CA GLY A 15 0.46 25.67 24.31
C GLY A 15 0.21 27.09 23.83
N LEU A 16 -0.45 27.29 22.68
CA LEU A 16 -0.92 28.63 22.29
C LEU A 16 -1.97 28.56 21.19
N MET A 17 -3.19 28.20 21.53
CA MET A 17 -4.44 28.63 20.86
C MET A 17 -5.62 28.24 21.75
N GLY A 18 -5.83 29.06 22.77
CA GLY A 18 -7.03 29.06 23.60
C GLY A 18 -7.65 30.43 23.56
N GLY A 19 -8.91 30.50 23.13
CA GLY A 19 -9.83 31.54 23.59
C GLY A 19 -10.08 32.71 22.69
N VAL A 20 -11.18 32.73 21.95
CA VAL A 20 -12.10 33.88 21.91
C VAL A 20 -13.54 33.36 21.91
N ALA A 21 -14.23 33.56 23.03
CA ALA A 21 -15.67 33.46 23.13
C ALA A 21 -16.26 34.82 22.74
N GLY A 22 -17.24 34.80 21.83
CA GLY A 22 -18.03 35.98 21.46
C GLY A 22 -19.50 35.61 21.37
N ALA A 23 -20.25 36.00 22.40
CA ALA A 23 -21.71 35.89 22.47
C ALA A 23 -22.40 37.08 21.78
N GLY A 24 -23.58 36.86 21.20
CA GLY A 24 -24.52 37.88 20.76
C GLY A 24 -25.44 37.37 19.65
N ALA A 25 -26.61 37.22 19.76
CA ALA A 25 -27.82 37.79 20.28
C ALA A 25 -28.97 37.30 19.39
N LEU A 26 -30.02 36.85 20.03
CA LEU A 26 -31.31 36.46 19.47
C LEU A 26 -32.07 37.71 18.91
N ALA A 27 -32.64 37.57 17.74
CA ALA A 27 -33.86 38.31 17.39
C ALA A 27 -34.76 37.45 16.50
N GLY A 28 -35.90 37.07 17.04
CA GLY A 28 -36.95 36.39 16.32
C GLY A 28 -37.85 37.38 15.58
N CYS A 29 -38.52 36.87 14.53
CA CYS A 29 -39.84 37.35 14.14
C CYS A 29 -40.62 36.26 13.44
N SER A 30 -41.78 36.03 13.95
CA SER A 30 -42.88 35.19 13.50
C SER A 30 -43.60 35.77 12.28
N GLY A 31 -44.12 34.91 11.40
CA GLY A 31 -45.07 35.32 10.35
C GLY A 31 -45.62 34.12 9.59
N SER A 32 -46.92 33.93 9.74
CA SER A 32 -47.76 32.80 9.33
C SER A 32 -48.05 32.66 7.83
N SER A 33 -48.35 31.40 7.46
CA SER A 33 -49.43 30.89 6.55
C SER A 33 -49.40 31.29 5.07
N SER A 34 -49.43 30.36 4.14
CA SER A 34 -50.55 29.54 3.66
C SER A 34 -50.21 28.87 2.34
N ASP A 35 -50.69 27.64 2.23
CA ASP A 35 -50.97 26.79 1.05
C ASP A 35 -50.76 27.33 -0.36
N SER A 36 -50.09 26.48 -1.19
CA SER A 36 -50.70 25.98 -2.42
C SER A 36 -49.83 24.89 -3.09
N SER A 37 -50.42 23.73 -3.25
CA SER A 37 -50.02 22.63 -4.11
C SER A 37 -49.82 23.05 -5.57
N SER A 38 -48.72 22.61 -6.19
CA SER A 38 -48.75 22.17 -7.60
C SER A 38 -47.56 21.28 -7.92
N SER A 39 -47.87 20.03 -8.24
CA SER A 39 -47.05 19.08 -8.91
C SER A 39 -46.61 19.63 -10.27
N ALA A 40 -45.32 19.60 -10.49
CA ALA A 40 -44.74 19.60 -11.83
C ALA A 40 -43.50 18.70 -11.84
N SER A 41 -43.67 17.49 -12.37
CA SER A 41 -42.62 16.70 -12.92
C SER A 41 -41.94 17.51 -14.02
N GLY A 42 -40.70 17.82 -13.80
CA GLY A 42 -39.81 18.45 -14.74
C GLY A 42 -38.41 17.82 -14.60
N SER A 43 -38.21 16.72 -15.31
CA SER A 43 -36.86 16.24 -15.60
C SER A 43 -36.17 17.34 -16.41
N SER A 44 -35.36 18.13 -15.79
CA SER A 44 -34.40 18.99 -16.45
C SER A 44 -33.03 18.55 -16.02
N SER A 45 -32.41 17.68 -16.84
CA SER A 45 -30.97 17.52 -16.89
C SER A 45 -30.34 18.87 -17.29
N THR A 46 -30.14 19.74 -16.33
CA THR A 46 -29.18 20.82 -16.46
C THR A 46 -27.83 20.23 -16.02
N GLY A 47 -27.00 19.90 -17.01
CA GLY A 47 -25.60 19.68 -16.79
C GLY A 47 -24.97 20.92 -16.17
N SER A 48 -24.93 20.98 -14.86
CA SER A 48 -23.88 21.74 -14.17
C SER A 48 -22.65 20.83 -14.24
N ASP A 49 -21.58 21.31 -14.87
CA ASP A 49 -20.22 20.74 -14.72
C ASP A 49 -19.80 20.81 -13.24
N SER A 50 -20.47 20.02 -12.39
CA SER A 50 -20.01 19.85 -11.02
C SER A 50 -18.72 19.04 -11.08
N LYS A 51 -17.62 19.69 -10.73
CA LYS A 51 -16.30 19.08 -10.69
C LYS A 51 -16.35 17.80 -9.84
N ILE A 52 -15.88 16.68 -10.36
CA ILE A 52 -15.77 15.44 -9.60
C ILE A 52 -14.87 15.68 -8.39
N LYS A 53 -15.32 15.20 -7.23
CA LYS A 53 -14.58 15.28 -5.98
C LYS A 53 -14.33 13.88 -5.43
N ILE A 54 -13.06 13.53 -5.20
CA ILE A 54 -12.64 12.22 -4.68
C ILE A 54 -11.97 12.40 -3.31
N GLY A 55 -12.43 11.60 -2.35
CA GLY A 55 -11.84 11.49 -1.02
C GLY A 55 -10.70 10.48 -0.98
N VAL A 56 -9.67 10.76 -0.19
CA VAL A 56 -8.59 9.83 0.12
C VAL A 56 -8.58 9.58 1.61
N SER A 57 -8.79 8.33 2.01
CA SER A 57 -8.71 7.88 3.41
C SER A 57 -7.48 6.98 3.55
N ILE A 58 -6.46 7.45 4.25
CA ILE A 58 -5.14 6.81 4.34
C ILE A 58 -4.63 6.86 5.79
N TRP A 59 -3.78 5.91 6.16
CA TRP A 59 -3.20 5.85 7.52
C TRP A 59 -2.41 7.10 7.89
N SER A 60 -1.62 7.63 6.95
CA SER A 60 -0.83 8.85 7.09
C SER A 60 -0.53 9.42 5.70
N SER A 61 -0.67 10.73 5.54
CA SER A 61 -0.27 11.45 4.32
C SER A 61 1.15 12.03 4.41
N THR A 62 1.88 11.75 5.49
CA THR A 62 3.18 12.37 5.81
C THR A 62 4.34 11.42 5.99
N ASP A 63 4.10 10.11 6.20
CA ASP A 63 5.17 9.11 6.13
C ASP A 63 5.63 8.87 4.69
N ALA A 64 6.73 8.15 4.50
CA ALA A 64 7.35 7.99 3.19
C ALA A 64 6.40 7.42 2.13
N LEU A 65 5.77 6.27 2.40
CA LEU A 65 4.87 5.62 1.44
C LEU A 65 3.56 6.38 1.28
N GLY A 66 2.95 6.82 2.39
CA GLY A 66 1.69 7.55 2.36
C GLY A 66 1.80 8.88 1.63
N LYS A 67 2.92 9.59 1.78
CA LYS A 67 3.20 10.80 1.03
C LYS A 67 3.26 10.55 -0.47
N LEU A 68 4.03 9.55 -0.92
CA LEU A 68 4.11 9.17 -2.34
C LEU A 68 2.75 8.78 -2.90
N SER A 69 1.96 8.02 -2.12
CA SER A 69 0.59 7.61 -2.46
C SER A 69 -0.35 8.81 -2.68
N VAL A 70 -0.31 9.78 -1.78
CA VAL A 70 -1.15 10.99 -1.88
C VAL A 70 -0.65 11.91 -2.99
N ASP A 71 0.66 12.01 -3.19
CA ASP A 71 1.24 12.88 -4.22
C ASP A 71 0.88 12.37 -5.63
N ILE A 72 0.90 11.05 -5.89
CA ILE A 72 0.51 10.50 -7.20
C ILE A 72 -0.99 10.66 -7.47
N ILE A 73 -1.85 10.49 -6.45
CA ILE A 73 -3.28 10.78 -6.56
C ILE A 73 -3.52 12.26 -6.89
N LYS A 74 -2.87 13.18 -6.18
CA LYS A 74 -3.00 14.62 -6.42
C LYS A 74 -2.53 15.01 -7.81
N LYS A 75 -1.40 14.45 -8.27
CA LYS A 75 -0.92 14.64 -9.63
C LYS A 75 -1.97 14.22 -10.66
N ALA A 76 -2.56 13.04 -10.50
CA ALA A 76 -3.62 12.56 -11.39
C ALA A 76 -4.87 13.45 -11.34
N ALA A 77 -5.27 13.87 -10.14
CA ALA A 77 -6.42 14.74 -9.93
C ALA A 77 -6.24 16.11 -10.61
N ASP A 78 -5.06 16.71 -10.48
CA ASP A 78 -4.74 18.00 -11.14
C ASP A 78 -4.82 17.87 -12.66
N ILE A 79 -4.27 16.78 -13.22
CA ILE A 79 -4.29 16.48 -14.66
C ILE A 79 -5.72 16.28 -15.17
N LEU A 80 -6.55 15.57 -14.40
CA LEU A 80 -7.92 15.20 -14.79
C LEU A 80 -8.99 16.21 -14.34
N GLY A 81 -8.58 17.28 -13.66
CA GLY A 81 -9.49 18.33 -13.20
C GLY A 81 -10.39 17.92 -12.03
N VAL A 82 -9.96 16.95 -11.23
CA VAL A 82 -10.67 16.42 -10.05
C VAL A 82 -10.30 17.20 -8.79
N GLU A 83 -11.24 17.39 -7.85
CA GLU A 83 -10.95 17.90 -6.51
C GLU A 83 -10.63 16.75 -5.56
N VAL A 84 -9.55 16.86 -4.78
CA VAL A 84 -9.14 15.82 -3.82
C VAL A 84 -9.21 16.36 -2.40
N THR A 85 -9.79 15.56 -1.49
CA THR A 85 -9.78 15.79 -0.04
C THR A 85 -9.15 14.57 0.64
N THR A 86 -8.09 14.77 1.45
CA THR A 86 -7.41 13.70 2.18
C THR A 86 -7.75 13.74 3.66
N VAL A 87 -7.98 12.58 4.26
CA VAL A 87 -8.17 12.39 5.70
C VAL A 87 -7.23 11.31 6.20
N ASP A 88 -6.41 11.67 7.19
CA ASP A 88 -5.47 10.76 7.86
C ASP A 88 -6.18 10.00 8.97
N GLN A 89 -6.01 8.67 9.00
CA GLN A 89 -6.64 7.75 9.96
C GLN A 89 -5.78 7.53 11.21
N GLY A 90 -4.46 7.78 11.13
CA GLY A 90 -3.51 7.59 12.24
C GLY A 90 -3.38 6.15 12.71
N HIS A 91 -3.63 5.15 11.87
CA HIS A 91 -3.68 3.72 12.22
C HIS A 91 -4.71 3.38 13.33
N VAL A 92 -5.80 4.13 13.40
CA VAL A 92 -6.86 3.94 14.40
C VAL A 92 -8.15 3.50 13.70
N SER A 93 -8.66 2.32 14.05
CA SER A 93 -9.81 1.69 13.37
C SER A 93 -11.07 2.57 13.41
N GLU A 94 -11.36 3.24 14.53
CA GLU A 94 -12.48 4.17 14.64
C GLU A 94 -12.32 5.39 13.71
N GLN A 95 -11.08 5.81 13.45
CA GLN A 95 -10.79 6.91 12.52
C GLN A 95 -10.95 6.47 11.06
N VAL A 96 -10.75 5.19 10.73
CA VAL A 96 -11.05 4.66 9.39
C VAL A 96 -12.52 4.87 9.06
N THR A 97 -13.43 4.45 9.94
CA THR A 97 -14.87 4.67 9.79
C THR A 97 -15.23 6.17 9.72
N ALA A 98 -14.73 6.96 10.67
CA ALA A 98 -15.02 8.40 10.75
C ALA A 98 -14.50 9.18 9.51
N SER A 99 -13.41 8.71 8.89
CA SER A 99 -12.88 9.33 7.67
C SER A 99 -13.84 9.20 6.49
N VAL A 100 -14.47 8.04 6.31
CA VAL A 100 -15.46 7.81 5.24
C VAL A 100 -16.69 8.69 5.44
N GLU A 101 -17.23 8.76 6.68
CA GLU A 101 -18.33 9.65 7.01
C GLU A 101 -17.99 11.12 6.72
N THR A 102 -16.79 11.55 7.11
CA THR A 102 -16.27 12.90 6.86
C THR A 102 -16.20 13.23 5.38
N LEU A 103 -15.68 12.30 4.56
CA LEU A 103 -15.55 12.47 3.11
C LEU A 103 -16.90 12.47 2.40
N CYS A 104 -17.85 11.62 2.82
CA CYS A 104 -19.23 11.66 2.32
C CYS A 104 -19.90 13.01 2.67
N ALA A 105 -19.76 13.47 3.91
CA ALA A 105 -20.31 14.77 4.35
C ALA A 105 -19.65 15.97 3.63
N ALA A 106 -18.38 15.84 3.22
CA ALA A 106 -17.69 16.84 2.41
C ALA A 106 -18.15 16.86 0.94
N GLY A 107 -19.08 15.99 0.55
CA GLY A 107 -19.65 15.92 -0.79
C GLY A 107 -18.74 15.26 -1.82
N CYS A 108 -17.89 14.32 -1.41
CA CYS A 108 -17.13 13.49 -2.35
C CYS A 108 -18.08 12.59 -3.17
N ASN A 109 -17.81 12.47 -4.47
CA ASN A 109 -18.52 11.55 -5.37
C ASN A 109 -17.97 10.14 -5.29
N GLY A 110 -16.70 9.99 -4.87
CA GLY A 110 -16.02 8.74 -4.68
C GLY A 110 -14.95 8.84 -3.62
N ILE A 111 -14.55 7.71 -3.09
CA ILE A 111 -13.52 7.58 -2.04
C ILE A 111 -12.57 6.44 -2.41
N VAL A 112 -11.27 6.67 -2.26
CA VAL A 112 -10.25 5.62 -2.23
C VAL A 112 -9.76 5.45 -0.79
N ILE A 113 -9.67 4.19 -0.33
CA ILE A 113 -9.38 3.89 1.07
C ILE A 113 -8.32 2.80 1.23
N CYS A 114 -7.37 3.02 2.16
CA CYS A 114 -6.56 1.96 2.71
C CYS A 114 -7.02 1.67 4.15
N ASN A 115 -7.77 0.60 4.32
CA ASN A 115 -8.23 0.14 5.64
C ASN A 115 -7.15 -0.68 6.36
N SER A 116 -7.25 -0.82 7.68
CA SER A 116 -6.34 -1.65 8.47
C SER A 116 -6.85 -3.08 8.64
N ALA A 117 -8.17 -3.27 8.66
CA ALA A 117 -8.82 -4.58 8.81
C ALA A 117 -10.07 -4.68 7.95
N ASP A 118 -10.40 -5.88 7.47
CA ASP A 118 -11.60 -6.11 6.65
C ASP A 118 -12.90 -5.70 7.36
N SER A 119 -12.97 -5.83 8.68
CA SER A 119 -14.15 -5.46 9.47
C SER A 119 -14.54 -3.97 9.34
N GLU A 120 -13.56 -3.09 9.08
CA GLU A 120 -13.78 -1.65 8.87
C GLU A 120 -14.55 -1.39 7.58
N MET A 121 -14.37 -2.25 6.58
CA MET A 121 -15.04 -2.15 5.29
C MET A 121 -16.56 -2.35 5.39
N THR A 122 -17.04 -3.04 6.42
CA THR A 122 -18.50 -3.14 6.68
C THR A 122 -19.13 -1.75 6.82
N SER A 123 -18.56 -0.90 7.66
CA SER A 123 -19.05 0.46 7.86
C SER A 123 -18.80 1.34 6.63
N ALA A 124 -17.61 1.25 6.03
CA ALA A 124 -17.25 2.02 4.85
C ALA A 124 -18.19 1.77 3.67
N ILE A 125 -18.47 0.50 3.35
CA ILE A 125 -19.38 0.12 2.25
C ILE A 125 -20.80 0.59 2.53
N ASN A 126 -21.31 0.37 3.76
CA ASN A 126 -22.66 0.81 4.11
C ASN A 126 -22.79 2.33 4.04
N THR A 127 -21.84 3.09 4.61
CA THR A 127 -21.84 4.55 4.55
C THR A 127 -21.80 5.05 3.10
N CYS A 128 -20.99 4.45 2.24
CA CYS A 128 -20.93 4.81 0.82
C CYS A 128 -22.23 4.45 0.08
N ASN A 129 -22.83 3.30 0.34
CA ASN A 129 -24.13 2.91 -0.22
C ASN A 129 -25.22 3.90 0.16
N ASP A 130 -25.31 4.30 1.44
CA ASP A 130 -26.32 5.22 1.95
C ASP A 130 -26.19 6.62 1.37
N ASN A 131 -24.98 7.04 1.00
CA ASN A 131 -24.69 8.36 0.46
C ASN A 131 -24.54 8.39 -1.07
N GLY A 132 -24.58 7.26 -1.75
CA GLY A 132 -24.39 7.17 -3.20
C GLY A 132 -22.97 7.54 -3.64
N VAL A 133 -21.95 7.15 -2.88
CA VAL A 133 -20.53 7.47 -3.08
C VAL A 133 -19.78 6.22 -3.52
N TYR A 134 -19.05 6.31 -4.62
CA TYR A 134 -18.23 5.18 -5.08
C TYR A 134 -17.04 4.94 -4.14
N LEU A 135 -16.66 3.67 -3.94
CA LEU A 135 -15.61 3.26 -3.01
C LEU A 135 -14.68 2.24 -3.67
N ALA A 136 -13.38 2.45 -3.60
CA ALA A 136 -12.39 1.45 -3.95
C ALA A 136 -11.29 1.39 -2.88
N GLN A 137 -10.70 0.19 -2.71
CA GLN A 137 -9.54 -0.02 -1.84
C GLN A 137 -8.23 0.16 -2.60
N PHE A 138 -7.17 0.56 -1.91
CA PHE A 138 -5.79 0.47 -2.36
C PHE A 138 -4.92 -0.16 -1.29
N TYR A 139 -3.88 -0.89 -1.68
CA TYR A 139 -3.00 -1.71 -0.83
C TYR A 139 -3.74 -2.81 -0.06
N ARG A 140 -5.00 -3.01 -0.29
CA ARG A 140 -5.84 -3.96 0.47
C ARG A 140 -6.91 -4.55 -0.43
N MET A 141 -7.31 -5.76 -0.06
CA MET A 141 -8.50 -6.42 -0.55
C MET A 141 -9.30 -7.00 0.63
N ILE A 142 -10.58 -7.22 0.46
CA ILE A 142 -11.37 -7.97 1.43
C ILE A 142 -11.18 -9.47 1.17
N SER A 143 -10.65 -10.19 2.14
CA SER A 143 -10.43 -11.62 2.01
C SER A 143 -11.73 -12.41 2.01
N LYS A 144 -12.02 -13.13 0.94
CA LYS A 144 -13.21 -13.99 0.86
C LYS A 144 -13.17 -15.12 1.90
N ASP A 145 -11.99 -15.66 2.18
CA ASP A 145 -11.80 -16.77 3.11
C ASP A 145 -11.82 -16.31 4.56
N ALA A 146 -11.19 -15.18 4.87
CA ALA A 146 -11.09 -14.65 6.23
C ALA A 146 -12.33 -13.84 6.66
N SER A 147 -12.98 -13.14 5.73
CA SER A 147 -14.05 -12.17 5.96
C SER A 147 -15.22 -12.36 4.99
N PRO A 148 -15.82 -13.57 4.87
CA PRO A 148 -16.83 -13.91 3.86
C PRO A 148 -18.08 -13.01 3.92
N ASP A 149 -18.47 -12.55 5.11
CA ASP A 149 -19.63 -11.67 5.26
C ASP A 149 -19.36 -10.26 4.69
N VAL A 150 -18.15 -9.72 4.92
CA VAL A 150 -17.74 -8.42 4.38
C VAL A 150 -17.54 -8.50 2.88
N TYR A 151 -16.99 -9.62 2.40
CA TYR A 151 -16.84 -9.89 0.97
C TYR A 151 -18.21 -9.94 0.28
N SER A 152 -19.19 -10.65 0.87
CA SER A 152 -20.57 -10.70 0.35
C SER A 152 -21.26 -9.33 0.36
N LEU A 153 -20.96 -8.47 1.34
CA LEU A 153 -21.45 -7.10 1.39
C LEU A 153 -20.88 -6.28 0.22
N ALA A 154 -19.60 -6.45 -0.10
CA ALA A 154 -18.98 -5.81 -1.25
C ALA A 154 -19.61 -6.30 -2.57
N GLU A 155 -19.85 -7.63 -2.73
CA GLU A 155 -20.55 -8.20 -3.88
C GLU A 155 -21.98 -7.66 -4.05
N ALA A 156 -22.65 -7.28 -2.97
CA ALA A 156 -24.01 -6.75 -2.99
C ALA A 156 -24.05 -5.22 -3.22
N SER A 157 -22.94 -4.53 -3.05
CA SER A 157 -22.87 -3.07 -3.13
C SER A 157 -23.01 -2.58 -4.57
N GLN A 158 -23.74 -1.47 -4.76
CA GLN A 158 -23.83 -0.74 -6.03
C GLN A 158 -22.74 0.35 -6.15
N TYR A 159 -21.96 0.56 -5.10
CA TYR A 159 -20.97 1.63 -5.01
C TYR A 159 -19.56 1.13 -4.70
N PHE A 160 -19.37 -0.13 -4.32
CA PHE A 160 -18.03 -0.71 -4.19
C PHE A 160 -17.48 -1.05 -5.57
N VAL A 161 -16.52 -0.25 -6.05
CA VAL A 161 -15.95 -0.37 -7.40
C VAL A 161 -14.95 -1.51 -7.48
N GLY A 162 -14.18 -1.73 -6.40
CA GLY A 162 -13.18 -2.80 -6.36
C GLY A 162 -11.98 -2.49 -5.50
N SER A 163 -10.87 -3.17 -5.79
CA SER A 163 -9.61 -3.04 -5.06
C SER A 163 -8.40 -3.12 -5.98
N VAL A 164 -7.35 -2.41 -5.60
CA VAL A 164 -6.00 -2.53 -6.16
C VAL A 164 -5.09 -2.93 -5.02
N HIS A 165 -4.39 -4.04 -5.16
CA HIS A 165 -3.56 -4.59 -4.08
C HIS A 165 -2.41 -5.40 -4.65
N GLU A 166 -1.40 -5.66 -3.84
CA GLU A 166 -0.18 -6.33 -4.28
C GLU A 166 -0.34 -7.85 -4.35
N ASP A 167 0.45 -8.47 -5.23
CA ASP A 167 0.64 -9.92 -5.27
C ASP A 167 1.59 -10.37 -4.16
N GLU A 168 1.06 -10.48 -2.94
CA GLU A 168 1.84 -10.87 -1.76
C GLU A 168 2.38 -12.31 -1.85
N VAL A 169 1.63 -13.19 -2.48
CA VAL A 169 2.08 -14.57 -2.70
C VAL A 169 3.21 -14.61 -3.73
N GLY A 170 3.02 -13.96 -4.87
CA GLY A 170 4.06 -13.84 -5.90
C GLY A 170 5.30 -13.09 -5.40
N ASN A 171 5.12 -12.08 -4.54
CA ASN A 171 6.24 -11.41 -3.85
C ASN A 171 7.08 -12.40 -3.05
N GLY A 172 6.44 -13.21 -2.22
CA GLY A 172 7.12 -14.23 -1.43
C GLY A 172 7.84 -15.27 -2.29
N GLU A 173 7.18 -15.76 -3.34
CA GLU A 173 7.77 -16.69 -4.30
C GLU A 173 9.02 -16.11 -4.98
N LYS A 174 8.95 -14.84 -5.39
CA LYS A 174 10.08 -14.16 -6.06
C LYS A 174 11.26 -13.90 -5.14
N LEU A 175 11.04 -13.53 -3.88
CA LEU A 175 12.12 -13.37 -2.90
C LEU A 175 12.84 -14.71 -2.66
N ILE A 176 12.12 -15.81 -2.57
CA ILE A 176 12.74 -17.15 -2.46
C ILE A 176 13.51 -17.51 -3.75
N GLU A 177 12.96 -17.25 -4.92
CA GLU A 177 13.67 -17.45 -6.19
C GLU A 177 15.02 -16.71 -6.19
N LEU A 178 15.02 -15.42 -5.82
CA LEU A 178 16.23 -14.60 -5.74
C LEU A 178 17.23 -15.16 -4.72
N LEU A 179 16.78 -15.55 -3.54
CA LEU A 179 17.64 -16.08 -2.48
C LEU A 179 18.27 -17.42 -2.84
N THR A 180 17.50 -18.31 -3.49
CA THR A 180 17.93 -19.71 -3.76
C THR A 180 18.72 -19.86 -5.04
N ALA A 181 18.62 -18.90 -5.97
CA ALA A 181 19.34 -18.92 -7.23
C ALA A 181 20.86 -18.90 -7.00
N ASP A 182 21.59 -19.80 -7.70
CA ASP A 182 23.04 -19.72 -7.74
C ASP A 182 23.45 -18.53 -8.61
N ASN A 183 24.27 -17.65 -8.06
CA ASN A 183 24.67 -16.41 -8.71
C ASN A 183 26.16 -16.45 -9.09
N ALA A 184 26.45 -16.21 -10.37
CA ALA A 184 27.84 -16.12 -10.86
C ALA A 184 28.53 -14.82 -10.38
N ASP A 185 27.75 -13.76 -10.13
CA ASP A 185 28.22 -12.46 -9.63
C ASP A 185 28.11 -12.43 -8.09
N ALA A 186 29.00 -13.14 -7.47
CA ALA A 186 28.97 -13.52 -6.07
C ALA A 186 28.69 -12.38 -5.09
N TYR A 187 27.58 -12.46 -4.37
CA TYR A 187 27.34 -11.72 -3.14
C TYR A 187 28.44 -12.03 -2.13
N SER A 188 29.30 -11.04 -1.85
CA SER A 188 30.42 -11.16 -0.90
C SER A 188 31.27 -12.46 -1.07
N GLY A 189 31.38 -13.00 -2.29
CA GLY A 189 32.09 -14.24 -2.56
C GLY A 189 31.26 -15.52 -2.47
N LEU A 190 29.98 -15.43 -2.13
CA LEU A 190 29.04 -16.56 -2.08
C LEU A 190 28.44 -16.80 -3.47
N THR A 191 28.88 -17.87 -4.14
CA THR A 191 28.39 -18.23 -5.48
C THR A 191 27.17 -19.13 -5.46
N LYS A 192 26.93 -19.83 -4.34
CA LYS A 192 25.77 -20.70 -4.15
C LYS A 192 24.64 -19.93 -3.48
N GLY A 193 23.42 -20.12 -3.94
CA GLY A 193 22.22 -19.56 -3.34
C GLY A 193 21.94 -20.10 -1.94
N ALA A 194 21.01 -19.48 -1.23
CA ALA A 194 20.64 -19.86 0.13
C ALA A 194 19.93 -21.23 0.19
N ARG A 195 20.20 -21.99 1.25
CA ARG A 195 19.58 -23.30 1.52
C ARG A 195 18.99 -23.42 2.93
N ASN A 196 19.40 -22.55 3.84
CA ASN A 196 18.92 -22.54 5.23
C ASN A 196 18.39 -21.15 5.60
N ILE A 197 17.12 -20.92 5.27
CA ILE A 197 16.45 -19.62 5.32
C ILE A 197 15.69 -19.50 6.65
N LYS A 198 15.94 -18.45 7.41
CA LYS A 198 15.18 -18.10 8.61
C LYS A 198 14.13 -17.05 8.27
N LEU A 199 12.96 -17.12 8.93
CA LEU A 199 11.83 -16.23 8.70
C LEU A 199 11.50 -15.43 9.96
N GLU A 200 11.68 -14.13 9.88
CA GLU A 200 11.26 -13.15 10.87
C GLU A 200 9.96 -12.47 10.38
N ALA A 201 8.97 -12.39 11.26
CA ALA A 201 7.66 -11.81 11.00
C ALA A 201 7.39 -10.64 11.94
N TRP A 202 6.40 -9.80 11.62
CA TRP A 202 6.11 -8.63 12.48
C TRP A 202 5.01 -8.91 13.52
N THR A 203 3.79 -9.22 13.12
CA THR A 203 2.66 -9.36 14.06
C THR A 203 1.89 -10.66 13.81
N VAL A 204 1.53 -11.33 14.89
CA VAL A 204 0.73 -12.55 14.82
C VAL A 204 -0.66 -12.26 14.26
N GLY A 205 -1.09 -13.04 13.26
CA GLY A 205 -2.42 -12.95 12.67
C GLY A 205 -2.59 -11.88 11.59
N ASP A 206 -1.52 -11.19 11.21
CA ASP A 206 -1.56 -10.25 10.09
C ASP A 206 -1.82 -10.97 8.76
N ALA A 207 -2.83 -10.51 8.01
CA ALA A 207 -3.28 -11.16 6.78
C ALA A 207 -2.24 -11.03 5.65
N THR A 208 -1.60 -9.89 5.51
CA THR A 208 -0.55 -9.63 4.51
C THR A 208 0.63 -10.56 4.74
N PHE A 209 1.08 -10.69 6.00
CA PHE A 209 2.14 -11.64 6.34
C PHE A 209 1.77 -13.08 6.00
N GLN A 210 0.53 -13.51 6.27
CA GLN A 210 0.12 -14.87 5.94
C GLN A 210 0.22 -15.16 4.43
N LEU A 211 -0.11 -14.20 3.58
CA LEU A 211 0.03 -14.33 2.13
C LEU A 211 1.50 -14.36 1.72
N ARG A 212 2.36 -13.49 2.24
CA ARG A 212 3.82 -13.53 2.01
C ARG A 212 4.42 -14.86 2.46
N TRP A 213 4.04 -15.32 3.65
CA TRP A 213 4.53 -16.62 4.17
C TRP A 213 4.12 -17.78 3.28
N LYS A 214 2.89 -17.81 2.78
CA LYS A 214 2.45 -18.77 1.78
C LYS A 214 3.33 -18.71 0.52
N GLY A 215 3.66 -17.52 0.05
CA GLY A 215 4.57 -17.32 -1.09
C GLY A 215 5.97 -17.88 -0.80
N TYR A 216 6.54 -17.63 0.39
CA TYR A 216 7.83 -18.20 0.76
C TYR A 216 7.80 -19.74 0.78
N GLN A 217 6.74 -20.35 1.31
CA GLN A 217 6.54 -21.81 1.30
C GLN A 217 6.47 -22.35 -0.14
N ASN A 218 5.64 -21.74 -1.00
CA ASN A 218 5.49 -22.12 -2.40
C ASN A 218 6.84 -22.02 -3.14
N GLY A 219 7.58 -20.95 -2.93
CA GLY A 219 8.90 -20.73 -3.53
C GLY A 219 9.90 -21.83 -3.13
N VAL A 220 9.94 -22.19 -1.85
CA VAL A 220 10.81 -23.29 -1.36
C VAL A 220 10.37 -24.64 -1.93
N ASP A 221 9.06 -24.91 -1.98
CA ASP A 221 8.54 -26.14 -2.57
C ASP A 221 8.89 -26.25 -4.07
N THR A 222 8.75 -25.14 -4.80
CA THR A 222 9.12 -25.03 -6.22
C THR A 222 10.60 -25.30 -6.43
N TRP A 223 11.47 -24.66 -5.63
CA TRP A 223 12.91 -24.93 -5.66
C TRP A 223 13.22 -26.40 -5.39
N ASN A 224 12.65 -26.97 -4.33
CA ASN A 224 12.90 -28.34 -3.90
C ASN A 224 12.41 -29.39 -4.90
N ALA A 225 11.31 -29.10 -5.60
CA ALA A 225 10.83 -29.97 -6.69
C ALA A 225 11.80 -29.98 -7.87
N ALA A 226 12.37 -28.84 -8.22
CA ALA A 226 13.34 -28.70 -9.30
C ALA A 226 14.75 -29.21 -8.91
N ASN A 227 15.09 -29.16 -7.61
CA ASN A 227 16.43 -29.46 -7.08
C ASN A 227 16.41 -30.53 -5.96
N PRO A 228 16.00 -31.78 -6.23
CA PRO A 228 15.76 -32.77 -5.18
C PRO A 228 17.03 -33.16 -4.37
N ASN A 229 18.23 -32.94 -4.92
CA ASN A 229 19.52 -33.20 -4.27
C ASN A 229 20.17 -31.95 -3.64
N ASP A 230 19.53 -30.79 -3.74
CA ASP A 230 20.05 -29.51 -3.23
C ASP A 230 18.91 -28.67 -2.65
N LYS A 231 18.27 -29.22 -1.63
CA LYS A 231 17.05 -28.65 -1.06
C LYS A 231 17.33 -27.42 -0.20
N ALA A 232 16.42 -26.46 -0.28
CA ALA A 232 16.31 -25.35 0.65
C ALA A 232 15.32 -25.67 1.78
N THR A 233 15.50 -25.01 2.93
CA THR A 233 14.60 -25.07 4.08
C THR A 233 14.21 -23.66 4.50
N LEU A 234 12.97 -23.51 4.97
CA LEU A 234 12.45 -22.30 5.57
C LEU A 234 12.03 -22.61 7.00
N SER A 235 12.45 -21.82 7.97
CA SER A 235 11.99 -21.98 9.36
C SER A 235 10.55 -21.57 9.53
N ASP A 236 9.91 -22.02 10.62
CA ASP A 236 8.70 -21.38 11.11
C ASP A 236 8.99 -19.90 11.45
N PRO A 237 7.98 -19.00 11.34
CA PRO A 237 8.18 -17.59 11.61
C PRO A 237 8.41 -17.32 13.10
N VAL A 238 9.32 -16.41 13.41
CA VAL A 238 9.50 -15.81 14.73
C VAL A 238 9.14 -14.33 14.66
N TYR A 239 8.31 -13.87 15.59
CA TYR A 239 7.69 -12.55 15.52
C TYR A 239 8.49 -11.47 16.26
N ALA A 240 8.76 -10.36 15.60
CA ALA A 240 9.50 -9.20 16.11
C ALA A 240 8.61 -8.01 16.49
N ASN A 241 7.30 -8.11 16.39
CA ASN A 241 6.31 -7.11 16.84
C ASN A 241 6.58 -5.68 16.36
N THR A 242 6.98 -5.50 15.11
CA THR A 242 7.30 -4.17 14.50
C THR A 242 8.34 -3.35 15.28
N SER A 243 9.36 -4.02 15.85
CA SER A 243 10.34 -3.41 16.73
C SER A 243 11.77 -3.74 16.30
N SER A 244 12.61 -2.72 16.13
CA SER A 244 14.05 -2.91 15.81
C SER A 244 14.77 -3.70 16.89
N SER A 245 14.46 -3.51 18.18
CA SER A 245 15.08 -4.27 19.26
C SER A 245 14.67 -5.73 19.26
N GLU A 246 13.42 -6.03 18.93
CA GLU A 246 12.97 -7.42 18.80
C GLU A 246 13.54 -8.08 17.54
N GLY A 247 13.62 -7.38 16.40
CA GLY A 247 14.28 -7.86 15.20
C GLY A 247 15.74 -8.25 15.46
N ALA A 248 16.49 -7.39 16.14
CA ALA A 248 17.86 -7.69 16.56
C ALA A 248 17.93 -8.95 17.45
N ASN A 249 17.01 -9.11 18.42
CA ASN A 249 16.95 -10.26 19.31
C ASN A 249 16.62 -11.55 18.55
N VAL A 250 15.62 -11.52 17.65
CA VAL A 250 15.22 -12.66 16.82
C VAL A 250 16.36 -13.11 15.92
N THR A 251 17.01 -12.18 15.24
CA THR A 251 18.20 -12.46 14.40
C THR A 251 19.31 -13.13 15.22
N GLN A 252 19.64 -12.60 16.38
CA GLN A 252 20.65 -13.20 17.28
C GLN A 252 20.24 -14.62 17.74
N GLN A 253 18.97 -14.82 18.07
CA GLN A 253 18.42 -16.11 18.46
C GLN A 253 18.53 -17.15 17.34
N PHE A 254 18.19 -16.79 16.11
CA PHE A 254 18.32 -17.67 14.96
C PHE A 254 19.77 -18.14 14.78
N TYR A 255 20.70 -17.22 14.77
CA TYR A 255 22.12 -17.57 14.56
C TYR A 255 22.70 -18.39 15.72
N ASN A 256 22.34 -18.06 16.97
CA ASN A 256 22.79 -18.82 18.13
C ASN A 256 22.24 -20.25 18.16
N THR A 257 21.01 -20.44 17.64
CA THR A 257 20.37 -21.76 17.58
C THR A 257 20.86 -22.58 16.39
N ASP A 258 21.09 -21.92 15.26
CA ASP A 258 21.53 -22.56 14.02
C ASP A 258 22.51 -21.65 13.24
N PRO A 259 23.80 -21.72 13.55
CA PRO A 259 24.82 -20.91 12.88
C PRO A 259 25.09 -21.32 11.43
N THR A 260 24.39 -22.34 10.91
CA THR A 260 24.43 -22.72 9.50
C THR A 260 23.42 -21.98 8.64
N MET A 261 22.62 -21.08 9.23
CA MET A 261 21.72 -20.22 8.46
C MET A 261 22.52 -19.40 7.43
N ASP A 262 22.00 -19.30 6.22
CA ASP A 262 22.66 -18.58 5.12
C ASP A 262 21.77 -17.50 4.48
N ALA A 263 20.50 -17.42 4.92
CA ALA A 263 19.63 -16.32 4.62
C ALA A 263 18.65 -16.00 5.78
N LEU A 264 18.22 -14.74 5.83
CA LEU A 264 17.18 -14.21 6.70
C LEU A 264 16.16 -13.46 5.85
N ILE A 265 14.89 -13.84 5.94
CA ILE A 265 13.79 -13.04 5.45
C ILE A 265 13.22 -12.28 6.64
N VAL A 266 13.17 -10.95 6.54
CA VAL A 266 12.38 -10.10 7.42
C VAL A 266 11.16 -9.66 6.62
N ALA A 267 10.01 -10.21 6.94
CA ALA A 267 8.86 -10.20 6.05
C ALA A 267 8.16 -8.84 5.91
N GLY A 268 8.63 -7.82 6.56
CA GLY A 268 8.08 -6.45 6.59
C GLY A 268 7.85 -5.97 8.02
N GLY A 269 6.99 -5.00 8.20
CA GLY A 269 6.67 -4.43 9.52
C GLY A 269 7.13 -2.98 9.66
N GLY A 270 7.06 -2.22 8.57
CA GLY A 270 7.38 -0.80 8.53
C GLY A 270 8.88 -0.47 8.58
N GLY A 271 9.74 -1.43 8.27
CA GLY A 271 11.20 -1.26 8.26
C GLY A 271 11.88 -1.44 9.62
N ASP A 272 11.18 -1.23 10.73
CA ASP A 272 11.79 -1.27 12.07
C ASP A 272 12.43 -2.62 12.42
N PRO A 273 11.77 -3.79 12.27
CA PRO A 273 12.41 -5.07 12.50
C PRO A 273 13.65 -5.27 11.63
N LEU A 274 13.55 -4.91 10.35
CA LEU A 274 14.64 -5.05 9.38
C LEU A 274 15.89 -4.23 9.77
N VAL A 275 15.70 -2.96 10.17
CA VAL A 275 16.79 -2.11 10.69
C VAL A 275 17.50 -2.80 11.86
N GLY A 276 16.74 -3.39 12.78
CA GLY A 276 17.28 -4.14 13.92
C GLY A 276 18.08 -5.35 13.49
N SER A 277 17.54 -6.14 12.57
CA SER A 277 18.13 -7.39 12.08
C SER A 277 19.41 -7.15 11.29
N VAL A 278 19.41 -6.19 10.36
CA VAL A 278 20.61 -5.79 9.61
C VAL A 278 21.69 -5.26 10.55
N GLY A 279 21.32 -4.39 11.51
CA GLY A 279 22.24 -3.88 12.52
C GLY A 279 22.83 -4.98 13.40
N GLN A 280 22.04 -5.99 13.77
CA GLN A 280 22.52 -7.12 14.55
C GLN A 280 23.49 -8.02 13.77
N LEU A 281 23.20 -8.32 12.51
CA LEU A 281 24.15 -9.05 11.66
C LEU A 281 25.48 -8.30 11.52
N ALA A 282 25.43 -6.98 11.38
CA ALA A 282 26.64 -6.15 11.36
C ALA A 282 27.42 -6.23 12.68
N ASN A 283 26.75 -6.14 13.84
CA ASN A 283 27.36 -6.28 15.15
C ASN A 283 28.02 -7.65 15.36
N MET A 284 27.48 -8.70 14.73
CA MET A 284 28.01 -10.06 14.78
C MET A 284 29.10 -10.33 13.73
N GLY A 285 29.40 -9.36 12.87
CA GLY A 285 30.39 -9.52 11.77
C GLY A 285 29.90 -10.43 10.64
N LEU A 286 28.61 -10.54 10.44
CA LEU A 286 27.94 -11.44 9.47
C LEU A 286 27.41 -10.71 8.23
N THR A 287 27.62 -9.40 8.13
CA THR A 287 27.32 -8.63 6.91
C THR A 287 27.99 -9.26 5.69
N GLY A 288 27.23 -9.48 4.63
CA GLY A 288 27.73 -10.15 3.43
C GLY A 288 27.96 -11.67 3.55
N THR A 289 27.67 -12.25 4.73
CA THR A 289 27.71 -13.69 4.94
C THR A 289 26.33 -14.32 4.92
N ILE A 290 25.35 -13.64 5.55
CA ILE A 290 23.95 -14.03 5.57
C ILE A 290 23.20 -13.10 4.63
N ARG A 291 22.48 -13.67 3.65
CA ARG A 291 21.65 -12.91 2.73
C ARG A 291 20.40 -12.40 3.45
N VAL A 292 20.14 -11.11 3.38
CA VAL A 292 18.92 -10.52 3.94
C VAL A 292 17.98 -10.14 2.81
N ALA A 293 16.73 -10.58 2.91
CA ALA A 293 15.66 -10.18 2.00
C ALA A 293 14.48 -9.61 2.79
N SER A 294 13.80 -8.63 2.21
CA SER A 294 12.64 -7.98 2.83
C SER A 294 11.67 -7.40 1.79
N THR A 295 10.60 -6.81 2.28
CA THR A 295 9.63 -6.01 1.52
C THR A 295 9.50 -4.64 2.18
N ASP A 296 9.26 -3.61 1.38
CA ASP A 296 9.23 -2.18 1.73
C ASP A 296 10.63 -1.59 1.90
N PHE A 297 11.10 -0.92 0.85
CA PHE A 297 12.48 -0.44 0.72
C PHE A 297 12.96 0.36 1.93
N LEU A 298 14.12 -0.03 2.45
CA LEU A 298 14.84 0.74 3.47
C LEU A 298 15.24 2.12 2.94
N ASP A 299 15.22 3.11 3.80
CA ASP A 299 15.68 4.47 3.49
C ASP A 299 17.16 4.51 3.04
N ASP A 300 17.99 3.59 3.55
CA ASP A 300 19.41 3.45 3.25
C ASP A 300 19.72 2.20 2.39
N LEU A 301 18.72 1.67 1.66
CA LEU A 301 18.85 0.42 0.89
C LEU A 301 20.06 0.42 -0.04
N LYS A 302 20.36 1.54 -0.69
CA LYS A 302 21.53 1.67 -1.57
C LYS A 302 22.84 1.34 -0.86
N ASP A 303 23.02 1.89 0.35
CA ASP A 303 24.21 1.65 1.16
C ASP A 303 24.22 0.21 1.69
N GLN A 304 23.06 -0.34 2.04
CA GLN A 304 22.95 -1.73 2.48
C GLN A 304 23.25 -2.73 1.34
N LEU A 305 22.78 -2.49 0.13
CA LEU A 305 23.17 -3.29 -1.05
C LEU A 305 24.67 -3.18 -1.34
N ALA A 306 25.25 -1.98 -1.27
CA ALA A 306 26.67 -1.76 -1.51
C ALA A 306 27.56 -2.43 -0.47
N SER A 307 27.14 -2.47 0.80
CA SER A 307 27.91 -3.08 1.89
C SER A 307 27.67 -4.59 2.05
N GLY A 308 26.63 -5.14 1.40
CA GLY A 308 26.16 -6.50 1.61
C GLY A 308 25.32 -6.68 2.88
N GLY A 309 24.76 -5.62 3.43
CA GLY A 309 23.76 -5.66 4.51
C GLY A 309 22.43 -6.20 4.01
N MET A 310 22.04 -5.86 2.79
CA MET A 310 20.89 -6.42 2.07
C MET A 310 21.35 -7.20 0.84
N TYR A 311 20.62 -8.27 0.52
CA TYR A 311 20.81 -9.06 -0.69
C TYR A 311 19.79 -8.69 -1.77
N CYS A 312 18.53 -8.61 -1.40
CA CYS A 312 17.44 -8.14 -2.26
C CYS A 312 16.29 -7.58 -1.42
N GLU A 313 15.50 -6.71 -2.01
CA GLU A 313 14.30 -6.17 -1.41
C GLU A 313 13.24 -5.93 -2.48
N SER A 314 11.97 -6.07 -2.09
CA SER A 314 10.82 -5.69 -2.91
C SER A 314 10.15 -4.42 -2.36
N GLY A 315 9.60 -3.60 -3.25
CA GLY A 315 8.94 -2.36 -2.84
C GLY A 315 8.43 -1.59 -4.06
N GLY A 316 8.39 -0.26 -3.98
CA GLY A 316 8.10 0.60 -5.13
C GLY A 316 6.64 0.57 -5.62
N HIS A 317 5.72 0.00 -4.85
CA HIS A 317 4.31 -0.18 -5.19
C HIS A 317 3.43 1.06 -4.97
N PHE A 318 4.00 2.22 -4.69
CA PHE A 318 3.28 3.48 -4.39
C PHE A 318 2.41 4.00 -5.55
N CYS A 319 2.41 3.35 -6.71
CA CYS A 319 1.51 3.66 -7.83
C CYS A 319 0.15 2.96 -7.75
N ASP A 320 -0.02 1.96 -6.88
CA ASP A 320 -1.30 1.29 -6.61
C ASP A 320 -2.44 2.30 -6.37
N PRO A 321 -2.31 3.34 -5.51
CA PRO A 321 -3.36 4.33 -5.29
C PRO A 321 -3.80 5.10 -6.54
N LEU A 322 -2.94 5.26 -7.55
CA LEU A 322 -3.31 5.87 -8.82
C LEU A 322 -4.39 5.05 -9.52
N TYR A 323 -4.21 3.72 -9.56
CA TYR A 323 -5.16 2.84 -10.24
C TYR A 323 -6.48 2.76 -9.50
N SER A 324 -6.46 2.70 -8.18
CA SER A 324 -7.67 2.80 -7.35
C SER A 324 -8.41 4.13 -7.56
N PHE A 325 -7.66 5.24 -7.65
CA PHE A 325 -8.23 6.54 -8.00
C PHE A 325 -8.88 6.54 -9.39
N LEU A 326 -8.25 5.92 -10.40
CA LEU A 326 -8.79 5.82 -11.75
C LEU A 326 -10.06 4.94 -11.80
N LEU A 327 -10.12 3.84 -11.04
CA LEU A 327 -11.34 3.03 -10.91
C LEU A 327 -12.52 3.90 -10.42
N VAL A 328 -12.31 4.65 -9.35
CA VAL A 328 -13.34 5.53 -8.77
C VAL A 328 -13.67 6.70 -9.71
N TYR A 329 -12.67 7.30 -10.34
CA TYR A 329 -12.85 8.40 -11.28
C TYR A 329 -13.75 8.01 -12.46
N GLU A 330 -13.47 6.86 -13.08
CA GLU A 330 -14.25 6.36 -14.20
C GLU A 330 -15.69 5.96 -13.78
N ALA A 331 -15.85 5.37 -12.59
CA ALA A 331 -17.18 5.12 -12.03
C ALA A 331 -17.96 6.44 -11.82
N CYS A 332 -17.31 7.48 -11.28
CA CYS A 332 -17.93 8.80 -11.12
C CYS A 332 -18.34 9.46 -12.44
N LYS A 333 -17.64 9.16 -13.54
CA LYS A 333 -18.03 9.58 -14.91
C LYS A 333 -19.21 8.79 -15.46
N GLY A 334 -19.62 7.71 -14.81
CA GLY A 334 -20.66 6.80 -15.30
C GLY A 334 -20.17 5.85 -16.40
N ASN A 335 -18.87 5.61 -16.47
CA ASN A 335 -18.30 4.63 -17.42
C ASN A 335 -18.73 3.21 -17.03
N SER A 336 -19.54 2.59 -17.87
CA SER A 336 -20.16 1.28 -17.61
C SER A 336 -19.15 0.15 -17.40
N ASP A 337 -17.95 0.28 -17.96
CA ASP A 337 -16.88 -0.72 -17.80
C ASP A 337 -16.30 -0.76 -16.36
N PHE A 338 -16.44 0.34 -15.63
CA PHE A 338 -15.95 0.48 -14.26
C PHE A 338 -17.06 0.44 -13.18
N MET A 339 -18.31 0.36 -13.61
CA MET A 339 -19.44 0.31 -12.68
C MET A 339 -19.50 -1.02 -11.93
N PRO A 340 -19.84 -1.00 -10.62
CA PRO A 340 -20.13 -2.23 -9.89
C PRO A 340 -21.23 -3.04 -10.54
N SER A 341 -21.07 -4.36 -10.56
CA SER A 341 -22.06 -5.30 -11.08
C SER A 341 -22.64 -6.12 -9.94
N ALA A 342 -23.94 -6.27 -9.87
CA ALA A 342 -24.61 -7.06 -8.83
C ALA A 342 -24.07 -8.50 -8.77
N GLY A 343 -23.64 -8.93 -7.59
CA GLY A 343 -23.06 -10.26 -7.36
C GLY A 343 -21.60 -10.39 -7.77
N SER A 344 -20.90 -9.27 -8.01
CA SER A 344 -19.47 -9.23 -8.29
C SER A 344 -18.77 -8.39 -7.21
N TYR A 345 -17.61 -8.84 -6.78
CA TYR A 345 -16.74 -8.10 -5.84
C TYR A 345 -16.28 -6.73 -6.39
N GLY A 346 -16.51 -6.47 -7.66
CA GLY A 346 -16.04 -5.28 -8.35
C GLY A 346 -14.82 -5.59 -9.22
N LYS A 347 -14.04 -4.55 -9.51
CA LYS A 347 -12.80 -4.67 -10.29
C LYS A 347 -11.64 -4.95 -9.35
N GLU A 348 -10.80 -5.89 -9.72
CA GLU A 348 -9.60 -6.26 -8.96
C GLU A 348 -8.38 -6.11 -9.85
N ILE A 349 -7.37 -5.36 -9.37
CA ILE A 349 -6.07 -5.22 -10.01
C ILE A 349 -5.02 -5.76 -9.04
N LEU A 350 -4.27 -6.77 -9.51
CA LEU A 350 -3.14 -7.33 -8.77
C LEU A 350 -1.87 -6.58 -9.17
N PHE A 351 -1.41 -5.70 -8.28
CA PHE A 351 -0.31 -4.77 -8.55
C PHE A 351 1.07 -5.40 -8.29
N PRO A 352 2.05 -5.23 -9.19
CA PRO A 352 3.36 -5.84 -9.03
C PRO A 352 4.25 -5.09 -8.03
N TYR A 353 5.11 -5.83 -7.34
CA TYR A 353 6.26 -5.27 -6.65
C TYR A 353 7.43 -5.00 -7.62
N VAL A 354 8.20 -3.95 -7.32
CA VAL A 354 9.53 -3.76 -7.90
C VAL A 354 10.54 -4.49 -7.03
N PHE A 355 11.43 -5.28 -7.66
CA PHE A 355 12.50 -6.00 -6.98
C PHE A 355 13.83 -5.36 -7.31
N VAL A 356 14.68 -5.20 -6.29
CA VAL A 356 16.06 -4.72 -6.43
C VAL A 356 17.00 -5.67 -5.69
N SER A 357 18.11 -6.03 -6.33
CA SER A 357 19.15 -6.92 -5.82
C SER A 357 20.57 -6.38 -6.04
N SER A 358 20.67 -5.18 -6.57
CA SER A 358 21.94 -4.51 -6.82
C SER A 358 21.81 -2.99 -6.69
N VAL A 359 22.94 -2.33 -6.44
CA VAL A 359 23.01 -0.85 -6.42
C VAL A 359 22.52 -0.25 -7.73
N ALA A 360 22.87 -0.87 -8.87
CA ALA A 360 22.48 -0.36 -10.18
C ALA A 360 20.97 -0.44 -10.42
N GLU A 361 20.31 -1.52 -9.99
CA GLU A 361 18.84 -1.64 -10.06
C GLU A 361 18.15 -0.62 -9.15
N TYR A 362 18.71 -0.37 -7.95
CA TYR A 362 18.16 0.63 -7.06
C TYR A 362 18.36 2.07 -7.59
N GLU A 363 19.51 2.38 -8.21
CA GLU A 363 19.73 3.66 -8.89
C GLU A 363 18.75 3.87 -10.06
N ASP A 364 18.43 2.82 -10.81
CA ASP A 364 17.39 2.86 -11.83
C ASP A 364 16.00 3.09 -11.19
N TYR A 365 15.70 2.44 -10.07
CA TYR A 365 14.46 2.70 -9.34
C TYR A 365 14.38 4.17 -8.86
N GLU A 366 15.42 4.68 -8.20
CA GLU A 366 15.48 6.09 -7.77
C GLU A 366 15.21 7.02 -8.94
N LYS A 367 15.89 6.81 -10.05
CA LYS A 367 15.74 7.64 -11.24
C LYS A 367 14.34 7.61 -11.82
N TYR A 368 13.81 6.43 -12.12
CA TYR A 368 12.60 6.29 -12.92
C TYR A 368 11.30 6.29 -12.09
N PHE A 369 11.37 5.98 -10.80
CA PHE A 369 10.20 5.95 -9.93
C PHE A 369 10.13 7.15 -8.99
N VAL A 370 11.28 7.65 -8.50
CA VAL A 370 11.31 8.74 -7.50
C VAL A 370 11.58 10.08 -8.16
N ASP A 371 12.66 10.21 -8.94
CA ASP A 371 13.09 11.49 -9.52
C ASP A 371 12.24 11.91 -10.72
N GLU A 372 12.01 11.01 -11.68
CA GLU A 372 11.27 11.28 -12.91
C GLU A 372 9.76 10.99 -12.78
N ALA A 373 9.35 10.25 -11.77
CA ALA A 373 8.05 9.61 -11.57
C ALA A 373 7.71 8.56 -12.65
N PRO A 374 7.02 7.45 -12.27
CA PRO A 374 6.78 6.31 -13.18
C PRO A 374 5.74 6.59 -14.28
N TYR A 375 5.00 7.70 -14.18
CA TYR A 375 4.03 8.14 -15.17
C TYR A 375 4.15 9.64 -15.44
N THR A 376 4.28 10.00 -16.72
CA THR A 376 4.16 11.38 -17.21
C THR A 376 2.71 11.84 -17.18
N ASP A 377 2.48 13.15 -17.33
CA ASP A 377 1.13 13.71 -17.39
C ASP A 377 0.30 13.17 -18.56
N ASP A 378 0.94 12.93 -19.71
CA ASP A 378 0.27 12.38 -20.89
C ASP A 378 -0.06 10.88 -20.70
N GLU A 379 0.77 10.13 -20.01
CA GLU A 379 0.50 8.74 -19.65
C GLU A 379 -0.67 8.64 -18.67
N ILE A 380 -0.75 9.50 -17.65
CA ILE A 380 -1.90 9.51 -16.72
C ILE A 380 -3.21 9.82 -17.46
N LYS A 381 -3.20 10.77 -18.39
CA LYS A 381 -4.37 11.03 -19.25
C LYS A 381 -4.75 9.79 -20.06
N LYS A 382 -3.76 9.14 -20.67
CA LYS A 382 -3.99 7.93 -21.46
C LYS A 382 -4.53 6.78 -20.60
N LEU A 383 -4.03 6.57 -19.37
CA LEU A 383 -4.56 5.59 -18.43
C LEU A 383 -6.05 5.85 -18.14
N SER A 384 -6.45 7.11 -17.96
CA SER A 384 -7.86 7.47 -17.70
C SER A 384 -8.80 7.32 -18.89
N GLU A 385 -8.29 6.97 -20.07
CA GLU A 385 -9.09 6.74 -21.29
C GLU A 385 -9.14 5.26 -21.67
N MET A 386 -8.47 4.37 -20.89
CA MET A 386 -8.41 2.93 -21.16
C MET A 386 -9.69 2.22 -20.75
N SER A 387 -9.95 1.06 -21.39
CA SER A 387 -10.87 0.06 -20.85
C SER A 387 -10.30 -0.52 -19.54
N PHE A 388 -11.14 -1.16 -18.72
CA PHE A 388 -10.64 -1.82 -17.51
C PHE A 388 -9.57 -2.87 -17.84
N ASP A 389 -9.78 -3.71 -18.85
CA ASP A 389 -8.83 -4.74 -19.24
C ASP A 389 -7.47 -4.18 -19.69
N ASP A 390 -7.43 -3.01 -20.31
CA ASP A 390 -6.19 -2.38 -20.73
C ASP A 390 -5.52 -1.63 -19.55
N LEU A 391 -6.32 -1.08 -18.63
CA LEU A 391 -5.84 -0.48 -17.40
C LEU A 391 -5.18 -1.53 -16.48
N ASP A 392 -5.81 -2.70 -16.33
CA ASP A 392 -5.26 -3.83 -15.58
C ASP A 392 -3.93 -4.32 -16.18
N LYS A 393 -3.86 -4.48 -17.51
CA LYS A 393 -2.60 -4.82 -18.19
C LYS A 393 -1.52 -3.75 -17.97
N ALA A 394 -1.89 -2.47 -17.98
CA ALA A 394 -0.93 -1.38 -17.76
C ALA A 394 -0.41 -1.39 -16.32
N ALA A 395 -1.28 -1.70 -15.34
CA ALA A 395 -0.90 -1.87 -13.95
C ALA A 395 0.08 -3.03 -13.75
N THR A 396 -0.30 -4.21 -14.24
CA THR A 396 0.49 -5.45 -14.08
C THR A 396 1.80 -5.46 -14.86
N ALA A 397 1.95 -4.59 -15.86
CA ALA A 397 3.20 -4.44 -16.63
C ALA A 397 4.22 -3.53 -15.94
N LEU A 398 3.84 -2.78 -14.89
CA LEU A 398 4.72 -1.80 -14.26
C LEU A 398 5.98 -2.47 -13.69
N SER A 399 7.12 -2.00 -14.15
CA SER A 399 8.46 -2.42 -13.71
C SER A 399 9.47 -1.34 -14.07
N ILE A 400 10.68 -1.40 -13.53
CA ILE A 400 11.76 -0.48 -13.92
C ILE A 400 11.99 -0.53 -15.43
N GLU A 401 12.00 -1.71 -16.02
CA GLU A 401 12.21 -1.88 -17.46
C GLU A 401 11.04 -1.34 -18.30
N ASP A 402 9.80 -1.44 -17.82
CA ASP A 402 8.64 -0.85 -18.46
C ASP A 402 8.76 0.69 -18.48
N VAL A 403 9.06 1.30 -17.34
CA VAL A 403 9.22 2.76 -17.24
C VAL A 403 10.37 3.24 -18.12
N LYS A 404 11.54 2.58 -18.07
CA LYS A 404 12.68 2.88 -18.94
C LYS A 404 12.28 2.85 -20.42
N LYS A 405 11.53 1.86 -20.84
CA LYS A 405 11.08 1.70 -22.23
C LYS A 405 10.09 2.80 -22.64
N ARG A 406 9.18 3.20 -21.74
CA ARG A 406 8.18 4.25 -22.03
C ARG A 406 8.78 5.63 -22.06
N HIS A 407 9.87 5.88 -21.30
CA HIS A 407 10.54 7.18 -21.19
C HIS A 407 11.80 7.31 -22.07
N ALA A 408 12.11 6.33 -22.93
CA ALA A 408 13.31 6.28 -23.77
C ALA A 408 13.28 7.26 -24.99
#